data_8ec3303b80fc3713c1d46d7de73cc782
#
_entry.id   8ec3303b80fc3713c1d46d7de73cc782
#
_cell.length_a   1.000
_cell.length_b   1.000
_cell.length_c   1.000
_cell.angle_alpha   90.00
_cell.angle_beta   90.00
_cell.angle_gamma   90.00
#
_symmetry.space_group_name_H-M   'P 1'
#
loop_
_entity.id
_entity.type
_entity.pdbx_description
1 polymer ?
#
loop_
_entity_poly.entity_id
_entity_poly.type
_entity_poly.pdbx_seq_one_letter_code
_entity_poly.pdbx_strand_id
1 'polypeptide(L)'
;AWGLQPRRFICIEVTGPIDTNVSINYRQLYAQALNAVAKGERYWLDDADEAILKRTNREFEQLTPLEQLFHSHFRAAEEDEEGQWMMPMQILSTLQTKTRDRLAINKVAVFGRTLKKLEIPNKKSRQGTLYHVMPLD
;
A
#
# COMPACT_ATOMS: atom_id res chain seq x y z
N ALA A 1 15.85 -6.52 -5.99
CA ALA A 1 14.57 -5.82 -6.27
C ALA A 1 14.47 -4.65 -5.33
N TRP A 2 14.68 -3.46 -5.86
CA TRP A 2 14.59 -2.20 -5.13
C TRP A 2 13.12 -1.93 -4.86
N GLY A 3 12.61 -2.40 -3.72
CA GLY A 3 11.39 -1.88 -3.17
C GLY A 3 11.64 -0.43 -2.81
N LEU A 4 11.19 0.49 -3.65
CA LEU A 4 11.16 1.91 -3.34
C LEU A 4 10.24 2.09 -2.13
N GLN A 5 10.84 2.07 -0.94
CA GLN A 5 10.18 2.58 0.24
C GLN A 5 9.99 4.07 0.00
N PRO A 6 8.77 4.61 0.01
CA PRO A 6 8.53 6.03 -0.28
C PRO A 6 8.90 6.90 0.93
N ARG A 7 10.17 6.84 1.35
CA ARG A 7 10.71 7.65 2.47
C ARG A 7 10.82 9.14 2.13
N ARG A 8 10.64 9.49 0.83
CA ARG A 8 10.88 10.85 0.31
C ARG A 8 9.61 11.59 -0.05
N PHE A 9 8.47 10.94 -0.01
CA PHE A 9 7.20 11.54 -0.42
C PHE A 9 6.21 11.51 0.73
N ILE A 10 5.67 12.68 1.05
CA ILE A 10 4.54 12.84 1.95
C ILE A 10 3.36 13.24 1.07
N CYS A 11 2.40 12.33 0.91
CA CYS A 11 1.19 12.61 0.15
C CYS A 11 0.22 13.44 1.00
N ILE A 12 -0.28 14.52 0.43
CA ILE A 12 -1.24 15.43 1.07
C ILE A 12 -2.38 15.65 0.09
N GLU A 13 -3.60 15.43 0.54
CA GLU A 13 -4.80 15.77 -0.21
C GLU A 13 -5.21 17.22 0.05
N VAL A 14 -5.39 17.98 -1.01
CA VAL A 14 -5.92 19.33 -0.93
C VAL A 14 -7.43 19.26 -1.14
N THR A 15 -8.20 19.42 -0.06
CA THR A 15 -9.67 19.24 -0.04
C THR A 15 -10.46 20.52 -0.37
N GLY A 16 -9.79 21.63 -0.63
CA GLY A 16 -10.44 22.90 -0.91
C GLY A 16 -9.63 23.81 -1.82
N PRO A 17 -10.17 24.98 -2.21
CA PRO A 17 -9.44 25.96 -3.00
C PRO A 17 -8.22 26.48 -2.24
N ILE A 18 -7.07 26.53 -2.91
CA ILE A 18 -5.85 27.13 -2.36
C ILE A 18 -5.94 28.63 -2.55
N ASP A 19 -5.87 29.40 -1.46
CA ASP A 19 -5.73 30.85 -1.55
C ASP A 19 -4.29 31.22 -1.94
N THR A 20 -4.13 31.60 -3.19
CA THR A 20 -2.82 32.01 -3.75
C THR A 20 -2.45 33.46 -3.44
N ASN A 21 -3.37 34.23 -2.84
CA ASN A 21 -3.17 35.65 -2.53
C ASN A 21 -2.70 35.89 -1.09
N VAL A 22 -2.51 34.84 -0.31
CA VAL A 22 -1.98 34.95 1.06
C VAL A 22 -0.56 35.50 1.05
N SER A 23 -0.36 36.62 1.74
CA SER A 23 0.99 37.15 1.98
C SER A 23 1.69 36.35 3.05
N ILE A 24 2.70 35.57 2.65
CA ILE A 24 3.50 34.78 3.57
C ILE A 24 4.52 35.68 4.26
N ASN A 25 4.53 35.70 5.59
CA ASN A 25 5.56 36.38 6.37
C ASN A 25 6.82 35.50 6.43
N TYR A 26 7.64 35.55 5.38
CA TYR A 26 8.87 34.78 5.28
C TYR A 26 9.84 35.01 6.44
N ARG A 27 9.89 36.25 6.97
CA ARG A 27 10.76 36.57 8.12
C ARG A 27 10.38 35.74 9.35
N GLN A 28 9.08 35.61 9.62
CA GLN A 28 8.57 34.81 10.72
C GLN A 28 8.78 33.32 10.47
N LEU A 29 8.56 32.86 9.24
CA LEU A 29 8.79 31.46 8.85
C LEU A 29 10.24 31.03 9.05
N TYR A 30 11.19 31.85 8.58
CA TYR A 30 12.62 31.57 8.78
C TYR A 30 13.03 31.66 10.25
N ALA A 31 12.49 32.61 11.02
CA ALA A 31 12.77 32.70 12.44
C ALA A 31 12.27 31.46 13.20
N GLN A 32 11.11 30.92 12.82
CA GLN A 32 10.60 29.67 13.39
C GLN A 32 11.52 28.49 13.06
N ALA A 33 11.96 28.35 11.80
CA ALA A 33 12.87 27.29 11.39
C ALA A 33 14.21 27.36 12.13
N LEU A 34 14.79 28.56 12.27
CA LEU A 34 16.05 28.77 13.02
C LEU A 34 15.88 28.41 14.50
N ASN A 35 14.73 28.75 15.10
CA ASN A 35 14.46 28.40 16.50
C ASN A 35 14.32 26.88 16.68
N ALA A 36 13.68 26.18 15.75
CA ALA A 36 13.58 24.71 15.76
C ALA A 36 14.97 24.07 15.69
N VAL A 37 15.83 24.54 14.79
CA VAL A 37 17.22 24.08 14.67
C VAL A 37 17.99 24.35 15.96
N ALA A 38 17.87 25.57 16.53
CA ALA A 38 18.56 25.94 17.76
C ALA A 38 18.13 25.10 18.98
N LYS A 39 16.88 24.64 18.99
CA LYS A 39 16.34 23.73 20.00
C LYS A 39 16.74 22.27 19.79
N GLY A 40 17.40 21.95 18.66
CA GLY A 40 17.74 20.58 18.29
C GLY A 40 16.53 19.73 17.92
N GLU A 41 15.47 20.36 17.40
CA GLU A 41 14.32 19.61 16.93
C GLU A 41 14.73 18.64 15.81
N ARG A 42 14.18 17.43 15.88
CA ARG A 42 14.50 16.37 14.94
C ARG A 42 13.96 16.70 13.54
N TYR A 43 14.80 16.58 12.52
CA TYR A 43 14.48 16.84 11.11
C TYR A 43 14.45 15.58 10.23
N TRP A 44 14.63 14.40 10.85
CA TRP A 44 14.55 13.10 10.15
C TRP A 44 13.40 12.28 10.71
N LEU A 45 12.89 11.37 9.89
CA LEU A 45 11.88 10.40 10.29
C LEU A 45 12.54 9.21 10.99
N ASP A 46 11.92 8.74 12.07
CA ASP A 46 12.27 7.46 12.70
C ASP A 46 11.37 6.32 12.17
N ASP A 47 11.59 5.12 12.66
CA ASP A 47 10.83 3.94 12.20
C ASP A 47 9.32 4.06 12.48
N ALA A 48 8.93 4.74 13.55
CA ALA A 48 7.51 5.00 13.86
C ALA A 48 6.89 6.00 12.89
N ASP A 49 7.60 7.08 12.59
CA ASP A 49 7.18 8.08 11.60
C ASP A 49 7.08 7.46 10.20
N GLU A 50 8.06 6.60 9.84
CA GLU A 50 8.03 5.88 8.55
C GLU A 50 6.84 4.94 8.44
N ALA A 51 6.44 4.28 9.53
CA ALA A 51 5.26 3.42 9.55
C ALA A 51 3.96 4.23 9.35
N ILE A 52 3.87 5.40 10.00
CA ILE A 52 2.74 6.32 9.82
C ILE A 52 2.69 6.82 8.37
N LEU A 53 3.83 7.30 7.85
CA LEU A 53 3.95 7.79 6.47
C LEU A 53 3.54 6.73 5.45
N LYS A 54 4.02 5.51 5.63
CA LYS A 54 3.67 4.37 4.76
C LYS A 54 2.16 4.11 4.77
N ARG A 55 1.52 4.15 5.95
CA ARG A 55 0.07 3.96 6.07
C ARG A 55 -0.71 5.07 5.37
N THR A 56 -0.34 6.34 5.60
CA THR A 56 -1.00 7.49 4.98
C THR A 56 -0.83 7.50 3.45
N ASN A 57 0.38 7.22 2.96
CA ASN A 57 0.65 7.21 1.52
C ASN A 57 -0.08 6.08 0.78
N ARG A 58 -0.47 4.99 1.45
CA ARG A 58 -1.25 3.91 0.83
C ARG A 58 -2.59 4.38 0.27
N GLU A 59 -3.21 5.35 0.89
CA GLU A 59 -4.49 5.93 0.43
C GLU A 59 -4.35 6.62 -0.93
N PHE A 60 -3.13 7.04 -1.28
CA PHE A 60 -2.80 7.68 -2.56
C PHE A 60 -2.19 6.72 -3.60
N GLU A 61 -1.94 5.47 -3.24
CA GLU A 61 -1.43 4.49 -4.18
C GLU A 61 -2.51 4.09 -5.19
N GLN A 62 -2.20 4.28 -6.47
CA GLN A 62 -3.06 3.74 -7.53
C GLN A 62 -2.89 2.23 -7.58
N LEU A 63 -3.99 1.52 -7.39
CA LEU A 63 -4.02 0.07 -7.53
C LEU A 63 -3.77 -0.31 -9.00
N THR A 64 -2.88 -1.25 -9.22
CA THR A 64 -2.71 -1.84 -10.54
C THR A 64 -4.00 -2.58 -10.96
N PRO A 65 -4.26 -2.78 -12.25
CA PRO A 65 -5.42 -3.53 -12.72
C PRO A 65 -5.56 -4.91 -12.06
N LEU A 66 -4.42 -5.54 -11.76
CA LEU A 66 -4.38 -6.83 -11.08
C LEU A 66 -4.80 -6.74 -9.60
N GLU A 67 -4.36 -5.70 -8.91
CA GLU A 67 -4.77 -5.43 -7.53
C GLU A 67 -6.26 -5.08 -7.46
N GLN A 68 -6.76 -4.26 -8.39
CA GLN A 68 -8.19 -3.95 -8.51
C GLN A 68 -9.02 -5.22 -8.75
N LEU A 69 -8.56 -6.08 -9.65
CA LEU A 69 -9.22 -7.34 -9.94
C LEU A 69 -9.22 -8.28 -8.72
N PHE A 70 -8.11 -8.34 -7.98
CA PHE A 70 -8.06 -9.09 -6.74
C PHE A 70 -9.11 -8.56 -5.76
N HIS A 71 -9.14 -7.27 -5.49
CA HIS A 71 -10.08 -6.66 -4.54
C HIS A 71 -11.55 -6.73 -4.97
N SER A 72 -11.84 -6.90 -6.27
CA SER A 72 -13.22 -7.09 -6.73
C SER A 72 -13.77 -8.50 -6.46
N HIS A 73 -12.90 -9.48 -6.21
CA HIS A 73 -13.29 -10.87 -6.01
C HIS A 73 -12.78 -11.50 -4.72
N PHE A 74 -11.81 -10.88 -4.09
CA PHE A 74 -11.19 -11.36 -2.85
C PHE A 74 -10.85 -10.19 -1.93
N ARG A 75 -10.82 -10.48 -0.63
CA ARG A 75 -10.17 -9.63 0.37
C ARG A 75 -9.28 -10.47 1.28
N ALA A 76 -8.41 -9.82 2.04
CA ALA A 76 -7.72 -10.51 3.12
C ALA A 76 -8.76 -11.02 4.13
N ALA A 77 -8.60 -12.27 4.59
CA ALA A 77 -9.38 -12.78 5.69
C ALA A 77 -8.79 -12.29 7.01
N GLU A 78 -9.63 -11.95 7.98
CA GLU A 78 -9.21 -11.63 9.34
C GLU A 78 -8.83 -12.90 10.11
N GLU A 79 -8.13 -12.77 11.25
CA GLU A 79 -7.64 -13.93 12.01
C GLU A 79 -8.77 -14.84 12.50
N ASP A 80 -9.93 -14.26 12.82
CA ASP A 80 -11.11 -14.95 13.36
C ASP A 80 -12.12 -15.38 12.29
N GLU A 81 -11.82 -15.14 11.00
CA GLU A 81 -12.72 -15.49 9.89
C GLU A 81 -12.41 -16.86 9.29
N GLU A 82 -13.45 -17.59 8.88
CA GLU A 82 -13.35 -18.82 8.10
C GLU A 82 -12.96 -18.52 6.64
N GLY A 83 -11.79 -17.88 6.44
CA GLY A 83 -11.23 -17.65 5.12
C GLY A 83 -10.62 -18.91 4.51
N GLN A 84 -10.29 -18.81 3.23
CA GLN A 84 -9.66 -19.91 2.49
C GLN A 84 -8.15 -19.69 2.41
N TRP A 85 -7.38 -20.76 2.69
CA TRP A 85 -5.95 -20.77 2.49
C TRP A 85 -5.63 -21.22 1.05
N MET A 86 -5.28 -20.27 0.19
CA MET A 86 -5.09 -20.52 -1.24
C MET A 86 -3.67 -20.19 -1.69
N MET A 87 -3.14 -20.98 -2.63
CA MET A 87 -1.90 -20.65 -3.33
C MET A 87 -2.14 -19.55 -4.37
N PRO A 88 -1.13 -18.74 -4.72
CA PRO A 88 -1.25 -17.72 -5.77
C PRO A 88 -1.82 -18.25 -7.07
N MET A 89 -1.47 -19.48 -7.45
CA MET A 89 -1.98 -20.15 -8.64
C MET A 89 -3.50 -20.38 -8.57
N GLN A 90 -4.01 -20.82 -7.43
CA GLN A 90 -5.43 -21.07 -7.23
C GLN A 90 -6.25 -19.78 -7.28
N ILE A 91 -5.78 -18.74 -6.60
CA ILE A 91 -6.41 -17.41 -6.64
C ILE A 91 -6.44 -16.88 -8.07
N LEU A 92 -5.32 -16.95 -8.79
CA LEU A 92 -5.21 -16.51 -10.17
C LEU A 92 -6.15 -17.28 -11.10
N SER A 93 -6.23 -18.61 -10.97
CA SER A 93 -7.12 -19.45 -11.75
C SER A 93 -8.60 -19.08 -11.49
N THR A 94 -8.98 -18.82 -10.24
CA THR A 94 -10.33 -18.37 -9.88
C THR A 94 -10.65 -17.01 -10.53
N LEU A 95 -9.71 -16.06 -10.49
CA LEU A 95 -9.87 -14.76 -11.13
C LEU A 95 -10.04 -14.89 -12.65
N GLN A 96 -9.25 -15.74 -13.30
CA GLN A 96 -9.35 -16.01 -14.73
C GLN A 96 -10.71 -16.62 -15.12
N THR A 97 -11.23 -17.50 -14.30
CA THR A 97 -12.54 -18.13 -14.50
C THR A 97 -13.68 -17.13 -14.34
N LYS A 98 -13.62 -16.27 -13.32
CA LYS A 98 -14.66 -15.27 -13.04
C LYS A 98 -14.69 -14.13 -14.08
N THR A 99 -13.54 -13.71 -14.60
CA THR A 99 -13.47 -12.56 -15.52
C THR A 99 -13.72 -12.88 -16.99
N ARG A 100 -13.78 -14.16 -17.37
CA ARG A 100 -13.86 -14.60 -18.79
C ARG A 100 -12.79 -14.01 -19.71
N ASP A 101 -11.94 -13.13 -19.20
CA ASP A 101 -10.84 -12.51 -19.90
C ASP A 101 -9.58 -13.35 -19.73
N ARG A 102 -8.84 -13.51 -20.81
CA ARG A 102 -7.47 -14.02 -20.75
C ARG A 102 -6.61 -12.94 -20.10
N LEU A 103 -6.57 -12.95 -18.77
CA LEU A 103 -5.59 -12.15 -18.06
C LEU A 103 -4.22 -12.51 -18.60
N ALA A 104 -3.53 -11.55 -19.22
CA ALA A 104 -2.19 -11.72 -19.77
C ALA A 104 -1.14 -11.91 -18.66
N ILE A 105 -1.53 -12.51 -17.52
CA ILE A 105 -0.67 -12.75 -16.36
C ILE A 105 -0.03 -14.11 -16.54
N ASN A 106 1.02 -14.12 -17.34
CA ASN A 106 1.74 -15.34 -17.66
C ASN A 106 2.67 -15.84 -16.53
N LYS A 107 2.75 -15.11 -15.39
CA LYS A 107 3.71 -15.46 -14.35
C LYS A 107 3.09 -15.43 -12.96
N VAL A 108 2.80 -16.58 -12.41
CA VAL A 108 2.35 -16.77 -11.01
C VAL A 108 3.28 -16.08 -10.00
N ALA A 109 4.58 -16.05 -10.28
CA ALA A 109 5.57 -15.36 -9.44
C ALA A 109 5.34 -13.84 -9.34
N VAL A 110 4.80 -13.19 -10.39
CA VAL A 110 4.43 -11.77 -10.37
C VAL A 110 3.22 -11.57 -9.48
N PHE A 111 2.22 -12.44 -9.61
CA PHE A 111 1.03 -12.40 -8.78
C PHE A 111 1.34 -12.65 -7.30
N GLY A 112 2.21 -13.61 -6.99
CA GLY A 112 2.68 -13.84 -5.62
C GLY A 112 3.36 -12.61 -4.99
N ARG A 113 4.12 -11.83 -5.79
CA ARG A 113 4.69 -10.55 -5.33
C ARG A 113 3.62 -9.49 -5.07
N THR A 114 2.57 -9.45 -5.89
CA THR A 114 1.41 -8.57 -5.69
C THR A 114 0.70 -8.91 -4.38
N LEU A 115 0.39 -10.17 -4.12
CA LEU A 115 -0.24 -10.61 -2.85
C LEU A 115 0.61 -10.26 -1.63
N LYS A 116 1.93 -10.39 -1.74
CA LYS A 116 2.85 -9.98 -0.68
C LYS A 116 2.86 -8.45 -0.48
N LYS A 117 2.82 -7.67 -1.56
CA LYS A 117 2.71 -6.19 -1.51
C LYS A 117 1.41 -5.76 -0.82
N LEU A 118 0.31 -6.45 -1.09
CA LEU A 118 -0.99 -6.21 -0.46
C LEU A 118 -1.03 -6.65 1.02
N GLU A 119 0.07 -7.19 1.56
CA GLU A 119 0.21 -7.63 2.95
C GLU A 119 -0.87 -8.65 3.38
N ILE A 120 -1.34 -9.47 2.43
CA ILE A 120 -2.29 -10.54 2.71
C ILE A 120 -1.67 -11.52 3.72
N PRO A 121 -2.37 -11.88 4.82
CA PRO A 121 -1.88 -12.86 5.78
C PRO A 121 -1.46 -14.14 5.07
N ASN A 122 -0.27 -14.65 5.40
CA ASN A 122 0.26 -15.82 4.68
C ASN A 122 1.01 -16.76 5.61
N LYS A 123 1.06 -18.03 5.21
CA LYS A 123 1.85 -19.07 5.87
C LYS A 123 2.61 -19.92 4.84
N LYS A 124 3.77 -20.43 5.24
CA LYS A 124 4.53 -21.37 4.43
C LYS A 124 3.99 -22.78 4.59
N SER A 125 3.85 -23.49 3.48
CA SER A 125 3.54 -24.92 3.45
C SER A 125 4.60 -25.69 2.67
N ARG A 126 4.55 -27.04 2.68
CA ARG A 126 5.44 -27.87 1.87
C ARG A 126 5.30 -27.63 0.36
N GLN A 127 4.14 -27.14 -0.08
CA GLN A 127 3.82 -26.89 -1.49
C GLN A 127 4.04 -25.42 -1.92
N GLY A 128 4.38 -24.53 -0.98
CA GLY A 128 4.59 -23.10 -1.23
C GLY A 128 3.93 -22.21 -0.21
N THR A 129 3.83 -20.94 -0.53
CA THR A 129 3.15 -19.94 0.34
C THR A 129 1.65 -19.96 0.10
N LEU A 130 0.88 -20.10 1.17
CA LEU A 130 -0.58 -19.99 1.19
C LEU A 130 -0.96 -18.62 1.72
N TYR A 131 -1.96 -18.00 1.11
CA TYR A 131 -2.53 -16.71 1.50
C TYR A 131 -3.93 -16.90 2.06
N HIS A 132 -4.23 -16.21 3.17
CA HIS A 132 -5.54 -16.27 3.81
C HIS A 132 -6.46 -15.25 3.19
N VAL A 133 -7.38 -15.70 2.36
CA VAL A 133 -8.28 -14.85 1.58
C VAL A 133 -9.74 -15.22 1.81
N MET A 134 -10.61 -14.23 1.71
CA MET A 134 -12.04 -14.39 1.70
C MET A 134 -12.56 -14.10 0.29
N PRO A 135 -13.19 -15.08 -0.40
CA PRO A 135 -13.88 -14.80 -1.66
C PRO A 135 -15.03 -13.82 -1.43
N LEU A 136 -15.19 -12.88 -2.34
CA LEU A 136 -16.36 -12.01 -2.45
C LEU A 136 -17.29 -12.59 -3.52
N ASP A 137 -18.56 -12.75 -3.19
CA ASP A 137 -19.59 -13.28 -4.10
C ASP A 137 -19.98 -12.27 -5.19
#